data_a3a6c5011e5d39b7c42d616f1da74741
#
_entry.id   a3a6c5011e5d39b7c42d616f1da74741
#
_cell.length_a   1.000
_cell.length_b   1.000
_cell.length_c   1.000
_cell.angle_alpha   90.00
_cell.angle_beta   90.00
_cell.angle_gamma   90.00
#
_symmetry.space_group_name_H-M   'P 1'
#
loop_
_entity.id
_entity.type
_entity.pdbx_description
1 polymer ?
#
loop_
_entity_poly.entity_id
_entity_poly.type
_entity_poly.pdbx_seq_one_letter_code
_entity_poly.pdbx_strand_id
1 'polypeptide(L)'
;MKHLKIHVIALILFLNSCLSIAEENIKNKNTEFNIFTGMFDFSDHGKRSTLIGFQHQNEDLYRDTFLGNLSPITGAMITADNATYFYTGVQAQYKLGALNFTPSFAPGYYNKGDGKDLGHALEFKTEIQLSLNLPKESQFGLSYNHLSNASLGDKNPGANSYMFNFLKTF
;
A
#
# COMPACT_ATOMS: atom_id res chain seq x y z
N MET A 1 2.16 -24.18 -14.55
CA MET A 1 1.24 -23.36 -15.36
C MET A 1 -0.24 -23.47 -14.95
N LYS A 2 -0.77 -24.62 -14.49
CA LYS A 2 -2.20 -24.71 -14.07
C LYS A 2 -2.52 -23.94 -12.79
N HIS A 3 -1.61 -23.93 -11.80
CA HIS A 3 -1.83 -23.22 -10.52
C HIS A 3 -1.82 -21.69 -10.66
N LEU A 4 -0.96 -21.13 -11.55
CA LEU A 4 -0.92 -19.70 -11.81
C LEU A 4 -2.25 -19.18 -12.38
N LYS A 5 -2.91 -19.94 -13.25
CA LYS A 5 -4.23 -19.57 -13.81
C LYS A 5 -5.33 -19.51 -12.75
N ILE A 6 -5.30 -20.41 -11.75
CA ILE A 6 -6.29 -20.44 -10.67
C ILE A 6 -6.15 -19.21 -9.76
N HIS A 7 -4.91 -18.81 -9.44
CA HIS A 7 -4.68 -17.61 -8.60
C HIS A 7 -5.05 -16.30 -9.30
N VAL A 8 -4.79 -16.21 -10.61
CA VAL A 8 -5.21 -15.05 -11.42
C VAL A 8 -6.74 -14.96 -11.50
N ILE A 9 -7.43 -16.08 -11.68
CA ILE A 9 -8.90 -16.11 -11.70
C ILE A 9 -9.48 -15.75 -10.33
N ALA A 10 -8.89 -16.25 -9.23
CA ALA A 10 -9.31 -15.89 -7.88
C ALA A 10 -9.11 -14.39 -7.59
N LEU A 11 -8.01 -13.81 -8.06
CA LEU A 11 -7.74 -12.36 -7.93
C LEU A 11 -8.73 -11.53 -8.75
N ILE A 12 -9.05 -11.95 -9.98
CA ILE A 12 -10.02 -11.28 -10.84
C ILE A 12 -11.44 -11.38 -10.25
N LEU A 13 -11.83 -12.53 -9.69
CA LEU A 13 -13.12 -12.70 -9.03
C LEU A 13 -13.22 -11.86 -7.75
N PHE A 14 -12.13 -11.74 -6.99
CA PHE A 14 -12.07 -10.87 -5.81
C PHE A 14 -12.20 -9.39 -6.19
N LEU A 15 -11.51 -8.94 -7.25
CA LEU A 15 -11.61 -7.59 -7.79
C LEU A 15 -13.02 -7.28 -8.31
N ASN A 16 -13.66 -8.21 -9.00
CA ASN A 16 -15.04 -8.03 -9.49
C ASN A 16 -16.06 -7.98 -8.35
N SER A 17 -15.88 -8.76 -7.27
CA SER A 17 -16.74 -8.67 -6.09
C SER A 17 -16.58 -7.35 -5.33
N CYS A 18 -15.40 -6.74 -5.35
CA CYS A 18 -15.18 -5.39 -4.84
C CYS A 18 -15.84 -4.31 -5.70
N LEU A 19 -15.85 -4.48 -7.02
CA LEU A 19 -16.47 -3.53 -7.95
C LEU A 19 -18.01 -3.55 -7.91
N SER A 20 -18.63 -4.73 -7.72
CA SER A 20 -20.09 -4.85 -7.66
C SER A 20 -20.73 -4.32 -6.37
N ILE A 21 -19.96 -4.09 -5.31
CA ILE A 21 -20.42 -3.47 -4.06
C ILE A 21 -20.39 -1.94 -4.15
N ALA A 22 -19.66 -1.39 -5.12
CA ALA A 22 -19.46 0.06 -5.29
C ALA A 22 -20.71 0.81 -5.80
N GLU A 23 -21.72 0.13 -6.27
CA GLU A 23 -22.89 0.77 -6.93
C GLU A 23 -24.00 1.22 -5.97
N GLU A 24 -23.99 0.81 -4.69
CA GLU A 24 -25.18 0.97 -3.82
C GLU A 24 -25.13 2.10 -2.79
N ASN A 25 -24.01 2.82 -2.59
CA ASN A 25 -23.92 3.89 -1.57
C ASN A 25 -23.16 5.14 -2.02
N ILE A 26 -23.65 5.86 -3.02
CA ILE A 26 -23.14 7.18 -3.38
C ILE A 26 -23.83 8.26 -2.53
N LYS A 27 -23.40 8.50 -1.28
CA LYS A 27 -23.87 9.66 -0.52
C LYS A 27 -22.86 10.43 0.32
N ASN A 28 -21.66 9.92 0.59
CA ASN A 28 -20.59 10.72 1.21
C ASN A 28 -19.25 10.24 0.65
N LYS A 29 -18.70 10.99 -0.28
CA LYS A 29 -17.40 10.64 -0.90
C LYS A 29 -16.28 11.06 0.03
N ASN A 30 -15.89 10.23 0.97
CA ASN A 30 -14.65 10.41 1.72
C ASN A 30 -13.52 9.71 0.97
N THR A 31 -12.79 10.48 0.21
CA THR A 31 -11.62 10.01 -0.55
C THR A 31 -10.37 10.60 0.09
N GLU A 32 -9.44 9.76 0.48
CA GLU A 32 -8.16 10.22 1.00
C GLU A 32 -7.05 10.00 -0.03
N PHE A 33 -6.22 11.01 -0.20
CA PHE A 33 -5.00 10.98 -0.98
C PHE A 33 -3.80 11.12 -0.05
N ASN A 34 -2.82 10.25 -0.21
CA ASN A 34 -1.55 10.29 0.48
C ASN A 34 -0.42 10.48 -0.52
N ILE A 35 0.38 11.53 -0.34
CA ILE A 35 1.66 11.71 -1.01
C ILE A 35 2.74 11.39 0.01
N PHE A 36 3.67 10.54 -0.37
CA PHE A 36 4.74 10.12 0.53
C PHE A 36 6.11 10.16 -0.12
N THR A 37 7.12 10.38 0.69
CA THR A 37 8.53 10.34 0.30
C THR A 37 9.37 9.77 1.43
N GLY A 38 10.48 9.13 1.10
CA GLY A 38 11.32 8.52 2.11
C GLY A 38 12.50 7.77 1.52
N MET A 39 12.92 6.73 2.21
CA MET A 39 14.06 5.90 1.80
C MET A 39 13.62 4.46 1.60
N PHE A 40 13.78 3.98 0.39
CA PHE A 40 13.64 2.58 0.02
C PHE A 40 14.85 1.80 0.51
N ASP A 41 14.58 0.64 1.10
CA ASP A 41 15.56 -0.34 1.57
C ASP A 41 16.68 0.25 2.46
N PHE A 42 16.28 1.03 3.46
CA PHE A 42 17.22 1.71 4.35
C PHE A 42 18.15 0.75 5.12
N SER A 43 17.78 -0.52 5.22
CA SER A 43 18.54 -1.56 5.92
C SER A 43 19.71 -2.13 5.10
N ASP A 44 19.71 -1.94 3.77
CA ASP A 44 20.76 -2.39 2.86
C ASP A 44 21.60 -1.20 2.35
N HIS A 45 22.80 -1.02 2.88
CA HIS A 45 23.68 0.11 2.55
C HIS A 45 24.01 0.25 1.06
N GLY A 46 24.02 -0.84 0.32
CA GLY A 46 24.36 -0.84 -1.11
C GLY A 46 23.17 -0.63 -2.04
N LYS A 47 21.93 -0.59 -1.49
CA LYS A 47 20.69 -0.56 -2.28
C LYS A 47 19.67 0.48 -1.80
N ARG A 48 20.11 1.39 -0.94
CA ARG A 48 19.28 2.52 -0.49
C ARG A 48 18.99 3.46 -1.63
N SER A 49 17.73 3.85 -1.75
CA SER A 49 17.30 4.82 -2.76
C SER A 49 16.21 5.72 -2.20
N THR A 50 16.24 7.00 -2.55
CA THR A 50 15.11 7.90 -2.25
C THR A 50 13.88 7.42 -3.01
N LEU A 51 12.71 7.45 -2.37
CA LEU A 51 11.45 7.13 -3.00
C LEU A 51 10.46 8.29 -2.89
N ILE A 52 9.57 8.35 -3.87
CA ILE A 52 8.35 9.16 -3.83
C ILE A 52 7.18 8.29 -4.29
N GLY A 53 6.02 8.51 -3.74
CA GLY A 53 4.84 7.76 -4.12
C GLY A 53 3.53 8.47 -3.78
N PHE A 54 2.47 7.81 -4.21
CA PHE A 54 1.11 8.27 -4.09
C PHE A 54 0.21 7.08 -3.77
N GLN A 55 -0.76 7.28 -2.89
CA GLN A 55 -1.79 6.30 -2.56
C GLN A 55 -3.15 6.99 -2.49
N HIS A 56 -4.12 6.34 -3.06
CA HIS A 56 -5.53 6.67 -2.96
C HIS A 56 -6.23 5.65 -2.08
N GLN A 57 -7.08 6.12 -1.19
CA GLN A 57 -7.99 5.33 -0.37
C GLN A 57 -9.41 5.76 -0.64
N ASN A 58 -10.32 4.81 -0.74
CA ASN A 58 -11.74 5.08 -0.78
C ASN A 58 -12.38 4.61 0.53
N GLU A 59 -12.73 5.57 1.40
CA GLU A 59 -13.35 5.28 2.70
C GLU A 59 -14.81 4.87 2.58
N ASP A 60 -15.48 5.18 1.47
CA ASP A 60 -16.88 4.78 1.25
C ASP A 60 -17.02 3.27 0.95
N LEU A 61 -15.93 2.65 0.49
CA LEU A 61 -15.87 1.23 0.22
C LEU A 61 -15.20 0.50 1.39
N TYR A 62 -15.84 0.52 2.55
CA TYR A 62 -15.31 -0.20 3.70
C TYR A 62 -16.09 -1.50 3.95
N ARG A 63 -15.44 -2.42 4.63
CA ARG A 63 -16.06 -3.65 5.11
C ARG A 63 -15.74 -3.86 6.57
N ASP A 64 -16.76 -4.01 7.39
CA ASP A 64 -16.62 -4.39 8.80
C ASP A 64 -16.07 -5.81 8.91
N THR A 65 -14.98 -5.95 9.64
CA THR A 65 -14.32 -7.23 9.92
C THR A 65 -13.92 -7.31 11.39
N PHE A 66 -13.47 -8.47 11.85
CA PHE A 66 -12.89 -8.61 13.18
C PHE A 66 -11.59 -7.80 13.38
N LEU A 67 -10.97 -7.35 12.28
CA LEU A 67 -9.82 -6.41 12.27
C LEU A 67 -10.25 -4.94 12.18
N GLY A 68 -11.54 -4.62 12.36
CA GLY A 68 -12.09 -3.28 12.17
C GLY A 68 -12.53 -3.02 10.73
N ASN A 69 -12.71 -1.75 10.40
CA ASN A 69 -13.16 -1.32 9.08
C ASN A 69 -12.01 -1.33 8.09
N LEU A 70 -12.07 -2.21 7.10
CA LEU A 70 -11.10 -2.29 6.02
C LEU A 70 -11.55 -1.45 4.83
N SER A 71 -10.68 -0.55 4.37
CA SER A 71 -10.89 0.27 3.17
C SER A 71 -9.91 -0.14 2.08
N PRO A 72 -10.34 -0.15 0.80
CA PRO A 72 -9.45 -0.44 -0.30
C PRO A 72 -8.46 0.70 -0.54
N ILE A 73 -7.24 0.34 -0.90
CA ILE A 73 -6.18 1.26 -1.28
C ILE A 73 -5.61 0.89 -2.65
N THR A 74 -5.16 1.90 -3.39
CA THR A 74 -4.40 1.74 -4.62
C THR A 74 -3.30 2.79 -4.65
N GLY A 75 -2.10 2.40 -5.06
CA GLY A 75 -0.98 3.33 -5.05
C GLY A 75 0.16 2.92 -5.97
N ALA A 76 1.11 3.84 -6.06
CA ALA A 76 2.33 3.66 -6.80
C ALA A 76 3.50 4.35 -6.10
N MET A 77 4.69 3.82 -6.27
CA MET A 77 5.92 4.49 -5.88
C MET A 77 7.01 4.27 -6.93
N ILE A 78 7.94 5.22 -6.98
CA ILE A 78 9.16 5.16 -7.78
C ILE A 78 10.35 5.55 -6.92
N THR A 79 11.49 4.92 -7.16
CA THR A 79 12.76 5.24 -6.52
C THR A 79 13.66 6.03 -7.45
N ALA A 80 14.69 6.67 -6.89
CA ALA A 80 15.72 7.36 -7.69
C ALA A 80 16.51 6.42 -8.62
N ASP A 81 16.51 5.11 -8.34
CA ASP A 81 17.08 4.05 -9.19
C ASP A 81 16.07 3.46 -10.17
N ASN A 82 14.99 4.18 -10.49
CA ASN A 82 13.93 3.77 -11.40
C ASN A 82 13.19 2.48 -11.01
N ALA A 83 13.33 1.99 -9.78
CA ALA A 83 12.48 0.90 -9.32
C ALA A 83 11.06 1.42 -9.11
N THR A 84 10.06 0.66 -9.57
CA THR A 84 8.65 1.03 -9.48
C THR A 84 7.83 -0.06 -8.81
N TYR A 85 6.81 0.34 -8.06
CA TYR A 85 5.85 -0.58 -7.45
C TYR A 85 4.44 -0.04 -7.58
N PHE A 86 3.56 -0.81 -8.23
CA PHE A 86 2.13 -0.52 -8.37
C PHE A 86 1.36 -1.53 -7.56
N TYR A 87 0.46 -1.08 -6.69
CA TYR A 87 -0.20 -1.96 -5.74
C TYR A 87 -1.67 -1.61 -5.53
N THR A 88 -2.43 -2.60 -5.14
CA THR A 88 -3.77 -2.46 -4.59
C THR A 88 -3.92 -3.37 -3.38
N GLY A 89 -4.73 -2.97 -2.42
CA GLY A 89 -4.86 -3.74 -1.19
C GLY A 89 -5.89 -3.15 -0.26
N VAL A 90 -5.67 -3.34 1.03
CA VAL A 90 -6.57 -2.87 2.08
C VAL A 90 -5.80 -2.22 3.21
N GLN A 91 -6.43 -1.27 3.89
CA GLN A 91 -5.96 -0.71 5.15
C GLN A 91 -7.08 -0.65 6.18
N ALA A 92 -6.70 -0.70 7.45
CA ALA A 92 -7.56 -0.37 8.57
C ALA A 92 -7.06 0.92 9.21
N GLN A 93 -7.94 1.72 9.80
CA GLN A 93 -7.56 2.92 10.52
C GLN A 93 -8.11 2.88 11.95
N TYR A 94 -7.23 3.07 12.93
CA TYR A 94 -7.56 3.11 14.35
C TYR A 94 -7.23 4.48 14.93
N LYS A 95 -8.22 5.17 15.47
CA LYS A 95 -8.07 6.48 16.11
C LYS A 95 -7.59 6.32 17.55
N LEU A 96 -6.44 6.89 17.87
CA LEU A 96 -5.81 6.88 19.19
C LEU A 96 -5.67 8.32 19.70
N GLY A 97 -6.80 8.96 20.02
CA GLY A 97 -6.83 10.37 20.37
C GLY A 97 -6.48 11.27 19.18
N ALA A 98 -5.38 12.02 19.28
CA ALA A 98 -4.90 12.86 18.17
C ALA A 98 -4.10 12.09 17.11
N LEU A 99 -3.74 10.84 17.40
CA LEU A 99 -3.00 9.96 16.50
C LEU A 99 -3.94 9.00 15.79
N ASN A 100 -3.56 8.63 14.56
CA ASN A 100 -4.15 7.50 13.85
C ASN A 100 -3.07 6.44 13.65
N PHE A 101 -3.42 5.19 13.88
CA PHE A 101 -2.63 4.01 13.56
C PHE A 101 -3.27 3.31 12.38
N THR A 102 -2.50 3.14 11.29
CA THR A 102 -3.04 2.63 10.02
C THR A 102 -2.16 1.50 9.49
N PRO A 103 -2.47 0.24 9.84
CA PRO A 103 -1.87 -0.92 9.21
C PRO A 103 -2.48 -1.14 7.81
N SER A 104 -1.65 -1.60 6.86
CA SER A 104 -2.09 -1.97 5.52
C SER A 104 -1.36 -3.19 4.98
N PHE A 105 -2.03 -3.85 4.03
CA PHE A 105 -1.47 -4.95 3.25
C PHE A 105 -1.88 -4.78 1.78
N ALA A 106 -0.90 -4.86 0.88
CA ALA A 106 -1.13 -4.65 -0.55
C ALA A 106 -0.19 -5.51 -1.41
N PRO A 107 -0.73 -6.48 -2.16
CA PRO A 107 -0.01 -7.09 -3.27
C PRO A 107 0.19 -6.09 -4.41
N GLY A 108 1.28 -6.24 -5.16
CA GLY A 108 1.55 -5.36 -6.28
C GLY A 108 2.62 -5.87 -7.23
N TYR A 109 2.77 -5.15 -8.33
CA TYR A 109 3.77 -5.41 -9.35
C TYR A 109 5.01 -4.54 -9.09
N TYR A 110 6.13 -5.19 -8.91
CA TYR A 110 7.43 -4.56 -8.72
C TYR A 110 8.30 -4.73 -9.97
N ASN A 111 8.87 -3.62 -10.43
CA ASN A 111 9.93 -3.60 -11.43
C ASN A 111 11.16 -2.98 -10.78
N LYS A 112 12.28 -3.71 -10.80
CA LYS A 112 13.51 -3.30 -10.11
C LYS A 112 14.19 -2.08 -10.71
N GLY A 113 13.96 -1.77 -12.00
CA GLY A 113 14.75 -0.76 -12.70
C GLY A 113 16.25 -1.03 -12.55
N ASP A 114 16.98 0.00 -12.10
CA ASP A 114 18.40 -0.07 -11.75
C ASP A 114 18.65 -0.37 -10.26
N GLY A 115 17.57 -0.49 -9.48
CA GLY A 115 17.57 -0.69 -8.04
C GLY A 115 17.72 -2.16 -7.61
N LYS A 116 17.19 -2.46 -6.42
CA LYS A 116 17.27 -3.79 -5.80
C LYS A 116 16.39 -4.81 -6.52
N ASP A 117 16.96 -5.96 -6.83
CA ASP A 117 16.23 -7.12 -7.33
C ASP A 117 15.64 -7.92 -6.16
N LEU A 118 14.31 -7.87 -6.02
CA LEU A 118 13.57 -8.57 -4.96
C LEU A 118 13.24 -10.02 -5.29
N GLY A 119 13.59 -10.48 -6.51
CA GLY A 119 13.50 -11.88 -6.91
C GLY A 119 12.21 -12.29 -7.61
N HIS A 120 11.14 -11.47 -7.54
CA HIS A 120 9.89 -11.74 -8.21
C HIS A 120 9.18 -10.44 -8.59
N ALA A 121 8.34 -10.48 -9.64
CA ALA A 121 7.57 -9.31 -10.04
C ALA A 121 6.34 -9.05 -9.15
N LEU A 122 5.76 -10.11 -8.57
CA LEU A 122 4.71 -9.97 -7.57
C LEU A 122 5.35 -9.85 -6.19
N GLU A 123 5.15 -8.71 -5.54
CA GLU A 123 5.60 -8.43 -4.19
C GLU A 123 4.40 -8.07 -3.31
N PHE A 124 4.55 -8.28 -2.00
CA PHE A 124 3.55 -7.95 -0.99
C PHE A 124 4.10 -6.85 -0.09
N LYS A 125 3.39 -5.74 -0.01
CA LYS A 125 3.66 -4.64 0.91
C LYS A 125 2.89 -4.87 2.20
N THR A 126 3.59 -4.93 3.33
CA THR A 126 3.01 -4.75 4.66
C THR A 126 3.48 -3.40 5.19
N GLU A 127 2.57 -2.58 5.70
CA GLU A 127 2.91 -1.24 6.19
C GLU A 127 2.18 -0.94 7.49
N ILE A 128 2.86 -0.21 8.36
CA ILE A 128 2.28 0.48 9.50
C ILE A 128 2.55 1.97 9.37
N GLN A 129 1.50 2.79 9.55
CA GLN A 129 1.60 4.24 9.55
C GLN A 129 1.07 4.80 10.87
N LEU A 130 1.75 5.81 11.39
CA LEU A 130 1.29 6.66 12.48
C LEU A 130 1.16 8.08 11.96
N SER A 131 -0.01 8.68 12.10
CA SER A 131 -0.26 10.05 11.64
C SER A 131 -0.95 10.90 12.70
N LEU A 132 -0.67 12.21 12.65
CA LEU A 132 -1.29 13.26 13.45
C LEU A 132 -2.35 13.96 12.62
N ASN A 133 -3.53 14.17 13.22
CA ASN A 133 -4.57 14.98 12.61
C ASN A 133 -4.15 16.46 12.61
N LEU A 134 -4.25 17.09 11.46
CA LEU A 134 -4.01 18.51 11.23
C LEU A 134 -5.33 19.20 10.85
N PRO A 135 -5.40 20.55 10.92
CA PRO A 135 -6.56 21.29 10.43
C PRO A 135 -6.89 20.97 8.97
N LYS A 136 -8.16 21.22 8.59
CA LYS A 136 -8.66 21.09 7.21
C LYS A 136 -8.54 19.66 6.65
N GLU A 137 -8.91 18.66 7.45
CA GLU A 137 -8.97 17.26 7.02
C GLU A 137 -7.64 16.75 6.41
N SER A 138 -6.55 17.16 7.02
CA SER A 138 -5.20 16.75 6.63
C SER A 138 -4.55 15.96 7.74
N GLN A 139 -3.55 15.17 7.40
CA GLN A 139 -2.74 14.44 8.37
C GLN A 139 -1.27 14.48 7.93
N PHE A 140 -0.37 14.44 8.90
CA PHE A 140 1.05 14.21 8.66
C PHE A 140 1.50 12.98 9.42
N GLY A 141 2.22 12.08 8.77
CA GLY A 141 2.57 10.80 9.35
C GLY A 141 3.96 10.29 8.99
N LEU A 142 4.34 9.27 9.72
CA LEU A 142 5.50 8.43 9.45
C LEU A 142 5.01 7.02 9.20
N SER A 143 5.56 6.34 8.21
CA SER A 143 5.29 4.93 7.99
C SER A 143 6.56 4.11 7.78
N TYR A 144 6.42 2.83 8.09
CA TYR A 144 7.40 1.79 7.81
C TYR A 144 6.71 0.72 6.99
N ASN A 145 7.34 0.29 5.91
CA ASN A 145 6.88 -0.84 5.14
C ASN A 145 7.96 -1.89 4.90
N HIS A 146 7.50 -3.09 4.64
CA HIS A 146 8.29 -4.23 4.19
C HIS A 146 7.69 -4.75 2.89
N LEU A 147 8.51 -4.85 1.83
CA LEU A 147 8.20 -5.54 0.59
C LEU A 147 8.87 -6.91 0.58
N SER A 148 8.13 -7.95 0.21
CA SER A 148 8.67 -9.29 0.02
C SER A 148 7.77 -10.11 -0.91
N ASN A 149 8.35 -11.09 -1.61
CA ASN A 149 7.61 -11.96 -2.51
C ASN A 149 7.04 -13.24 -1.84
N ALA A 150 7.10 -13.32 -0.51
CA ALA A 150 6.63 -14.50 0.24
C ALA A 150 7.25 -15.83 -0.27
N SER A 151 8.49 -15.78 -0.74
CA SER A 151 9.21 -16.93 -1.32
C SER A 151 8.58 -17.51 -2.59
N LEU A 152 7.88 -16.69 -3.38
CA LEU A 152 7.36 -17.06 -4.71
C LEU A 152 8.47 -17.11 -5.78
N GLY A 153 9.57 -16.38 -5.58
CA GLY A 153 10.73 -16.40 -6.44
C GLY A 153 11.86 -17.29 -5.90
N ASP A 154 12.93 -17.40 -6.68
CA ASP A 154 14.14 -18.17 -6.30
C ASP A 154 14.90 -17.53 -5.13
N LYS A 155 14.65 -16.25 -4.86
CA LYS A 155 15.18 -15.49 -3.73
C LYS A 155 14.13 -14.54 -3.19
N ASN A 156 14.25 -14.20 -1.90
CA ASN A 156 13.35 -13.25 -1.23
C ASN A 156 14.15 -12.35 -0.27
N PRO A 157 15.00 -11.43 -0.79
CA PRO A 157 15.82 -10.57 0.07
C PRO A 157 14.98 -9.54 0.84
N GLY A 158 13.76 -9.23 0.35
CA GLY A 158 12.92 -8.18 0.86
C GLY A 158 13.53 -6.77 0.78
N ALA A 159 12.72 -5.76 1.08
CA ALA A 159 13.16 -4.37 1.23
C ALA A 159 12.38 -3.68 2.34
N ASN A 160 13.08 -2.92 3.18
CA ASN A 160 12.49 -2.17 4.30
C ASN A 160 12.57 -0.67 4.00
N SER A 161 11.44 0.03 4.09
CA SER A 161 11.40 1.46 3.79
C SER A 161 10.76 2.24 4.93
N TYR A 162 11.17 3.48 5.11
CA TYR A 162 10.46 4.44 5.94
C TYR A 162 10.06 5.64 5.10
N MET A 163 8.90 6.23 5.43
CA MET A 163 8.34 7.34 4.66
C MET A 163 7.73 8.39 5.57
N PHE A 164 7.80 9.63 5.09
CA PHE A 164 6.98 10.75 5.55
C PHE A 164 5.75 10.82 4.66
N ASN A 165 4.59 10.98 5.27
CA ASN A 165 3.29 10.93 4.62
C ASN A 165 2.55 12.25 4.84
N PHE A 166 1.94 12.77 3.79
CA PHE A 166 0.98 13.85 3.86
C PHE A 166 -0.34 13.38 3.24
N LEU A 167 -1.38 13.32 4.09
CA LEU A 167 -2.68 12.82 3.72
C LEU A 167 -3.69 13.96 3.69
N LYS A 168 -4.60 13.90 2.73
CA LYS A 168 -5.69 14.86 2.57
C LYS A 168 -6.97 14.12 2.21
N THR A 169 -8.01 14.34 3.02
CA THR A 169 -9.38 13.83 2.77
C THR A 169 -10.20 14.92 2.05
N PHE A 170 -11.07 14.50 1.13
CA PHE A 170 -11.95 15.36 0.32
C PHE A 170 -13.41 14.91 0.39
#